data_d7529c9c32a620bf1a8b81cdd152f4de
#
_entry.id   d7529c9c32a620bf1a8b81cdd152f4de
#
_cell.length_a   1.000
_cell.length_b   1.000
_cell.length_c   1.000
_cell.angle_alpha   90.00
_cell.angle_beta   90.00
_cell.angle_gamma   90.00
#
_symmetry.space_group_name_H-M   'P 1'
#
loop_
_entity.id
_entity.type
_entity.pdbx_description
1 polymer ?
#
loop_
_entity_poly.entity_id
_entity_poly.type
_entity_poly.pdbx_seq_one_letter_code
_entity_poly.pdbx_strand_id
1 'polypeptide(L)'
;MTEHTSVGERKRMVEPDHTGLSVLQQCILLGLSRSSFYYKPVGESEFNLMIMRIMDEIHLDYPYYGVRRIMAELQRRGYGVGEKRVQRLMKLMGIEAMCPKPKTTVAAPEHKKYPYLLRGLDIVRPNQVWEMDITYIPMRHGFMYLAAIIDVFSRRIMGWGLSNTMEAEWCAEIAMDAFLRYGRPEIFNTDQGSQFTSEVFITTLVGEDFDNPKLKISMDGRGRATDDIYIERFWRSIKYDDIYLNAYEDGVELWHGIDNYIRIYNTKRLHQSLDYRTPDEVYTKVS
;
A
#
# COMPACT_ATOMS: atom_id res chain seq x y z
N MET A 1 -16.42 -27.75 -32.54
CA MET A 1 -17.47 -27.59 -31.49
C MET A 1 -16.99 -27.95 -30.07
N THR A 2 -15.70 -28.10 -29.80
CA THR A 2 -15.19 -28.58 -28.50
C THR A 2 -14.43 -27.52 -27.70
N GLU A 3 -14.32 -26.30 -28.20
CA GLU A 3 -13.43 -25.28 -27.54
C GLU A 3 -13.99 -24.61 -26.28
N HIS A 4 -15.26 -24.79 -25.90
CA HIS A 4 -15.89 -24.17 -24.73
C HIS A 4 -16.50 -25.15 -23.72
N THR A 5 -16.37 -26.46 -23.91
CA THR A 5 -16.97 -27.46 -23.01
C THR A 5 -15.98 -27.92 -21.95
N SER A 6 -16.41 -27.85 -20.67
CA SER A 6 -15.59 -28.30 -19.53
C SER A 6 -15.34 -29.82 -19.58
N VAL A 7 -14.25 -30.26 -18.91
CA VAL A 7 -13.96 -31.72 -18.79
C VAL A 7 -15.14 -32.48 -18.17
N GLY A 8 -15.88 -31.89 -17.24
CA GLY A 8 -17.05 -32.49 -16.61
C GLY A 8 -18.23 -32.70 -17.60
N GLU A 9 -18.47 -31.74 -18.48
CA GLU A 9 -19.50 -31.83 -19.50
C GLU A 9 -19.15 -32.87 -20.55
N ARG A 10 -17.90 -32.90 -21.02
CA ARG A 10 -17.40 -33.89 -21.97
C ARG A 10 -17.47 -35.30 -21.40
N LYS A 11 -17.25 -35.52 -20.08
CA LYS A 11 -17.46 -36.83 -19.43
C LYS A 11 -18.92 -37.28 -19.47
N ARG A 12 -19.89 -36.37 -19.33
CA ARG A 12 -21.32 -36.70 -19.38
C ARG A 12 -21.80 -37.08 -20.79
N MET A 13 -21.05 -36.67 -21.81
CA MET A 13 -21.36 -37.01 -23.22
C MET A 13 -20.90 -38.42 -23.58
N VAL A 14 -20.10 -39.10 -22.77
CA VAL A 14 -19.69 -40.49 -23.04
C VAL A 14 -20.78 -41.45 -22.59
N GLU A 15 -21.31 -42.23 -23.53
CA GLU A 15 -22.31 -43.26 -23.32
C GLU A 15 -21.63 -44.64 -23.26
N PRO A 16 -21.50 -45.29 -22.11
CA PRO A 16 -20.82 -46.60 -21.97
C PRO A 16 -21.42 -47.69 -22.83
N ASP A 17 -22.73 -47.65 -23.02
CA ASP A 17 -23.52 -48.69 -23.75
C ASP A 17 -23.82 -48.32 -25.19
N HIS A 18 -23.11 -47.34 -25.78
CA HIS A 18 -23.31 -46.91 -27.15
C HIS A 18 -22.99 -48.04 -28.17
N THR A 19 -23.96 -48.39 -29.04
CA THR A 19 -23.86 -49.55 -29.92
C THR A 19 -22.84 -49.43 -31.06
N GLY A 20 -22.47 -48.20 -31.47
CA GLY A 20 -21.59 -47.96 -32.62
C GLY A 20 -20.20 -47.48 -32.29
N LEU A 21 -19.95 -46.99 -31.06
CA LEU A 21 -18.68 -46.41 -30.63
C LEU A 21 -18.26 -46.92 -29.27
N SER A 22 -17.06 -47.46 -29.18
CA SER A 22 -16.48 -47.84 -27.89
C SER A 22 -16.18 -46.60 -27.02
N VAL A 23 -16.14 -46.75 -25.69
CA VAL A 23 -15.78 -45.67 -24.75
C VAL A 23 -14.44 -45.00 -25.11
N LEU A 24 -13.47 -45.80 -25.63
CA LEU A 24 -12.18 -45.26 -26.08
C LEU A 24 -12.35 -44.33 -27.29
N GLN A 25 -13.14 -44.72 -28.28
CA GLN A 25 -13.40 -43.88 -29.47
C GLN A 25 -14.15 -42.61 -29.13
N GLN A 26 -15.15 -42.69 -28.24
CA GLN A 26 -15.88 -41.53 -27.75
C GLN A 26 -14.94 -40.57 -26.97
N CYS A 27 -14.06 -41.10 -26.12
CA CYS A 27 -13.07 -40.29 -25.41
C CYS A 27 -12.12 -39.56 -26.39
N ILE A 28 -11.66 -40.22 -27.43
CA ILE A 28 -10.83 -39.62 -28.48
C ILE A 28 -11.55 -38.47 -29.16
N LEU A 29 -12.80 -38.70 -29.62
CA LEU A 29 -13.63 -37.69 -30.30
C LEU A 29 -13.92 -36.47 -29.41
N LEU A 30 -14.09 -36.69 -28.10
CA LEU A 30 -14.36 -35.63 -27.14
C LEU A 30 -13.07 -34.97 -26.55
N GLY A 31 -11.88 -35.40 -27.01
CA GLY A 31 -10.63 -34.89 -26.45
C GLY A 31 -10.44 -35.20 -24.98
N LEU A 32 -10.94 -36.35 -24.51
CA LEU A 32 -10.82 -36.85 -23.14
C LEU A 32 -9.77 -37.95 -23.05
N SER A 33 -8.94 -37.97 -22.00
CA SER A 33 -8.19 -39.20 -21.70
C SER A 33 -9.13 -40.26 -21.09
N ARG A 34 -8.97 -41.53 -21.49
CA ARG A 34 -9.74 -42.65 -20.91
C ARG A 34 -9.60 -42.74 -19.39
N SER A 35 -8.40 -42.46 -18.87
CA SER A 35 -8.15 -42.39 -17.41
C SER A 35 -8.94 -41.28 -16.73
N SER A 36 -9.07 -40.11 -17.35
CA SER A 36 -9.93 -39.04 -16.86
C SER A 36 -11.40 -39.44 -16.81
N PHE A 37 -11.89 -40.16 -17.80
CA PHE A 37 -13.30 -40.62 -17.83
C PHE A 37 -13.60 -41.53 -16.62
N TYR A 38 -12.77 -42.54 -16.37
CA TYR A 38 -12.95 -43.46 -15.24
C TYR A 38 -12.54 -42.92 -13.88
N TYR A 39 -11.85 -41.79 -13.85
CA TYR A 39 -11.44 -41.19 -12.57
C TYR A 39 -12.66 -40.74 -11.75
N LYS A 40 -12.82 -41.35 -10.58
CA LYS A 40 -13.75 -40.91 -9.55
C LYS A 40 -12.97 -40.16 -8.46
N PRO A 41 -13.34 -38.91 -8.15
CA PRO A 41 -12.70 -38.20 -7.04
C PRO A 41 -12.83 -39.03 -5.75
N VAL A 42 -11.71 -39.28 -5.10
CA VAL A 42 -11.67 -39.90 -3.76
C VAL A 42 -11.71 -38.75 -2.76
N GLY A 43 -12.61 -38.81 -1.80
CA GLY A 43 -12.67 -37.87 -0.69
C GLY A 43 -11.39 -37.89 0.17
N GLU A 44 -11.27 -36.92 1.06
CA GLU A 44 -10.12 -36.89 2.00
C GLU A 44 -10.16 -38.10 2.93
N SER A 45 -8.98 -38.65 3.26
CA SER A 45 -8.84 -39.73 4.20
C SER A 45 -9.25 -39.28 5.61
N GLU A 46 -9.70 -40.23 6.45
CA GLU A 46 -10.04 -39.95 7.86
C GLU A 46 -8.89 -39.27 8.61
N PHE A 47 -7.65 -39.71 8.35
CA PHE A 47 -6.45 -39.04 8.87
C PHE A 47 -6.36 -37.58 8.46
N ASN A 48 -6.61 -37.25 7.19
CA ASN A 48 -6.59 -35.86 6.74
C ASN A 48 -7.74 -35.06 7.38
N LEU A 49 -8.94 -35.63 7.51
CA LEU A 49 -10.06 -34.95 8.16
C LEU A 49 -9.76 -34.67 9.65
N MET A 50 -9.10 -35.61 10.34
CA MET A 50 -8.62 -35.39 11.70
C MET A 50 -7.59 -34.26 11.78
N ILE A 51 -6.59 -34.27 10.89
CA ILE A 51 -5.58 -33.20 10.82
C ILE A 51 -6.22 -31.84 10.52
N MET A 52 -7.21 -31.79 9.63
CA MET A 52 -7.94 -30.53 9.33
C MET A 52 -8.65 -29.98 10.58
N ARG A 53 -9.28 -30.80 11.40
CA ARG A 53 -9.89 -30.35 12.66
C ARG A 53 -8.86 -29.74 13.62
N ILE A 54 -7.72 -30.41 13.77
CA ILE A 54 -6.64 -29.91 14.63
C ILE A 54 -6.05 -28.60 14.06
N MET A 55 -5.93 -28.49 12.73
CA MET A 55 -5.47 -27.25 12.08
C MET A 55 -6.45 -26.09 12.28
N ASP A 56 -7.76 -26.38 12.32
CA ASP A 56 -8.79 -25.38 12.62
C ASP A 56 -8.66 -24.87 14.06
N GLU A 57 -8.49 -25.76 15.04
CA GLU A 57 -8.20 -25.40 16.43
C GLU A 57 -6.94 -24.51 16.54
N ILE A 58 -5.84 -24.92 15.88
CA ILE A 58 -4.58 -24.13 15.87
C ILE A 58 -4.81 -22.75 15.25
N HIS A 59 -5.62 -22.67 14.20
CA HIS A 59 -5.90 -21.41 13.54
C HIS A 59 -6.78 -20.48 14.37
N LEU A 60 -7.71 -21.01 15.14
CA LEU A 60 -8.50 -20.23 16.09
C LEU A 60 -7.63 -19.62 17.19
N ASP A 61 -6.68 -20.40 17.73
CA ASP A 61 -5.77 -19.93 18.77
C ASP A 61 -4.68 -18.98 18.22
N TYR A 62 -4.19 -19.28 17.00
CA TYR A 62 -3.05 -18.56 16.37
C TYR A 62 -3.34 -18.22 14.92
N PRO A 63 -4.24 -17.27 14.61
CA PRO A 63 -4.68 -16.96 13.24
C PRO A 63 -3.55 -16.43 12.34
N TYR A 64 -2.43 -16.02 12.90
CA TYR A 64 -1.23 -15.57 12.20
C TYR A 64 -0.23 -16.69 11.88
N TYR A 65 -0.57 -17.98 12.18
CA TYR A 65 0.30 -19.11 11.82
C TYR A 65 0.14 -19.49 10.35
N GLY A 66 1.24 -19.42 9.60
CA GLY A 66 1.32 -19.97 8.25
C GLY A 66 1.70 -21.46 8.26
N VAL A 67 1.81 -22.03 7.07
CA VAL A 67 2.08 -23.46 6.81
C VAL A 67 3.17 -24.05 7.73
N ARG A 68 4.33 -23.36 7.84
CA ARG A 68 5.47 -23.88 8.62
C ARG A 68 5.19 -23.93 10.12
N ARG A 69 4.49 -22.94 10.68
CA ARG A 69 4.16 -22.91 12.11
C ARG A 69 3.06 -23.90 12.44
N ILE A 70 2.03 -24.04 11.59
CA ILE A 70 0.99 -25.08 11.73
C ILE A 70 1.63 -26.47 11.65
N MET A 71 2.53 -26.71 10.70
CA MET A 71 3.27 -27.98 10.61
C MET A 71 4.06 -28.26 11.89
N ALA A 72 4.80 -27.29 12.39
CA ALA A 72 5.59 -27.46 13.61
C ALA A 72 4.70 -27.77 14.84
N GLU A 73 3.56 -27.11 14.95
CA GLU A 73 2.60 -27.37 16.04
C GLU A 73 1.96 -28.76 15.94
N LEU A 74 1.61 -29.20 14.74
CA LEU A 74 1.13 -30.55 14.49
C LEU A 74 2.19 -31.60 14.89
N GLN A 75 3.45 -31.37 14.54
CA GLN A 75 4.55 -32.25 14.90
C GLN A 75 4.76 -32.30 16.43
N ARG A 76 4.65 -31.17 17.14
CA ARG A 76 4.69 -31.12 18.62
C ARG A 76 3.56 -31.89 19.26
N ARG A 77 2.39 -31.94 18.62
CA ARG A 77 1.22 -32.76 19.05
C ARG A 77 1.37 -34.23 18.62
N GLY A 78 2.49 -34.64 18.04
CA GLY A 78 2.79 -36.02 17.66
C GLY A 78 2.33 -36.45 16.26
N TYR A 79 1.87 -35.51 15.43
CA TYR A 79 1.42 -35.83 14.07
C TYR A 79 2.53 -35.60 13.04
N GLY A 80 3.04 -36.68 12.45
CA GLY A 80 4.07 -36.65 11.41
C GLY A 80 3.55 -36.22 10.05
N VAL A 81 3.33 -34.92 9.85
CA VAL A 81 2.85 -34.34 8.60
C VAL A 81 3.89 -33.44 7.96
N GLY A 82 4.00 -33.53 6.62
CA GLY A 82 4.94 -32.70 5.85
C GLY A 82 4.31 -31.41 5.34
N GLU A 83 5.17 -30.43 5.02
CA GLU A 83 4.78 -29.08 4.60
C GLU A 83 3.79 -29.07 3.42
N LYS A 84 4.05 -29.86 2.37
CA LYS A 84 3.15 -29.97 1.20
C LYS A 84 1.74 -30.43 1.55
N ARG A 85 1.61 -31.37 2.50
CA ARG A 85 0.30 -31.85 2.98
C ARG A 85 -0.42 -30.74 3.72
N VAL A 86 0.24 -30.08 4.66
CA VAL A 86 -0.33 -28.97 5.42
C VAL A 86 -0.78 -27.83 4.49
N GLN A 87 0.05 -27.44 3.54
CA GLN A 87 -0.28 -26.40 2.55
C GLN A 87 -1.54 -26.77 1.74
N ARG A 88 -1.63 -28.02 1.26
CA ARG A 88 -2.80 -28.51 0.52
C ARG A 88 -4.06 -28.48 1.37
N LEU A 89 -3.99 -28.95 2.61
CA LEU A 89 -5.13 -28.97 3.52
C LEU A 89 -5.57 -27.56 3.92
N MET A 90 -4.64 -26.63 4.21
CA MET A 90 -4.97 -25.22 4.45
C MET A 90 -5.72 -24.61 3.26
N LYS A 91 -5.25 -24.87 2.04
CA LYS A 91 -5.92 -24.39 0.82
C LYS A 91 -7.33 -24.99 0.67
N LEU A 92 -7.51 -26.28 0.98
CA LEU A 92 -8.81 -26.95 0.92
C LEU A 92 -9.79 -26.39 1.95
N MET A 93 -9.30 -26.01 3.14
CA MET A 93 -10.07 -25.41 4.22
C MET A 93 -10.33 -23.91 4.02
N GLY A 94 -9.65 -23.26 3.05
CA GLY A 94 -9.71 -21.82 2.87
C GLY A 94 -9.00 -21.02 3.99
N ILE A 95 -8.08 -21.66 4.72
CA ILE A 95 -7.33 -21.04 5.82
C ILE A 95 -6.08 -20.36 5.29
N GLU A 96 -5.95 -19.06 5.58
CA GLU A 96 -4.76 -18.26 5.29
C GLU A 96 -4.27 -17.57 6.58
N ALA A 97 -2.94 -17.45 6.72
CA ALA A 97 -2.37 -16.71 7.85
C ALA A 97 -2.80 -15.24 7.81
N MET A 98 -3.30 -14.71 8.91
CA MET A 98 -3.56 -13.29 9.07
C MET A 98 -2.22 -12.54 9.19
N CYS A 99 -1.69 -12.09 8.07
CA CYS A 99 -0.48 -11.27 8.00
C CYS A 99 -0.68 -10.16 6.98
N PRO A 100 0.08 -9.04 7.10
CA PRO A 100 0.07 -8.02 6.08
C PRO A 100 0.42 -8.64 4.73
N LYS A 101 -0.47 -8.48 3.75
CA LYS A 101 -0.22 -8.99 2.39
C LYS A 101 0.97 -8.23 1.78
N PRO A 102 1.81 -8.88 0.96
CA PRO A 102 2.88 -8.19 0.24
C PRO A 102 2.29 -7.05 -0.58
N LYS A 103 3.02 -5.93 -0.66
CA LYS A 103 2.61 -4.78 -1.48
C LYS A 103 2.38 -5.24 -2.91
N THR A 104 1.15 -5.14 -3.39
CA THR A 104 0.75 -5.49 -4.77
C THR A 104 0.99 -4.36 -5.75
N THR A 105 1.40 -3.17 -5.27
CA THR A 105 1.71 -2.02 -6.11
C THR A 105 2.97 -2.32 -6.92
N VAL A 106 2.81 -2.55 -8.20
CA VAL A 106 3.91 -2.66 -9.16
C VAL A 106 4.20 -1.26 -9.65
N ALA A 107 5.43 -0.78 -9.47
CA ALA A 107 5.85 0.50 -10.02
C ALA A 107 5.75 0.45 -11.56
N ALA A 108 5.03 1.40 -12.16
CA ALA A 108 4.98 1.53 -13.61
C ALA A 108 6.39 1.82 -14.15
N PRO A 109 6.95 0.98 -15.05
CA PRO A 109 8.32 1.15 -15.55
C PRO A 109 8.53 2.43 -16.36
N GLU A 110 7.46 3.02 -16.88
CA GLU A 110 7.46 4.14 -17.84
C GLU A 110 7.52 5.52 -17.16
N HIS A 111 7.33 5.61 -15.83
CA HIS A 111 7.36 6.89 -15.13
C HIS A 111 8.78 7.42 -15.00
N LYS A 112 9.00 8.68 -15.43
CA LYS A 112 10.28 9.36 -15.30
C LYS A 112 10.65 9.54 -13.84
N LYS A 113 11.81 9.02 -13.45
CA LYS A 113 12.36 9.18 -12.09
C LYS A 113 13.37 10.31 -12.08
N TYR A 114 13.29 11.14 -11.07
CA TYR A 114 14.22 12.24 -10.85
C TYR A 114 15.31 11.84 -9.85
N PRO A 115 16.52 12.42 -9.97
CA PRO A 115 17.61 12.11 -9.04
C PRO A 115 17.34 12.71 -7.66
N TYR A 116 17.88 12.08 -6.61
CA TYR A 116 17.86 12.64 -5.26
C TYR A 116 18.90 13.75 -5.12
N LEU A 117 18.45 14.97 -4.86
CA LEU A 117 19.27 16.19 -4.87
C LEU A 117 19.69 16.67 -3.48
N LEU A 118 19.16 16.08 -2.39
CA LEU A 118 19.38 16.60 -1.03
C LEU A 118 20.65 16.06 -0.37
N ARG A 119 21.34 15.09 -0.96
CA ARG A 119 22.54 14.50 -0.37
C ARG A 119 23.65 15.54 -0.24
N GLY A 120 24.02 15.86 1.02
CA GLY A 120 25.09 16.83 1.31
C GLY A 120 24.72 18.28 0.99
N LEU A 121 23.43 18.54 0.78
CA LEU A 121 22.93 19.91 0.60
C LEU A 121 22.71 20.56 1.98
N ASP A 122 23.39 21.67 2.23
CA ASP A 122 23.12 22.51 3.40
C ASP A 122 21.84 23.33 3.15
N ILE A 123 20.80 23.06 3.92
CA ILE A 123 19.52 23.78 3.83
C ILE A 123 19.58 24.94 4.84
N VAL A 124 19.74 26.16 4.33
CA VAL A 124 20.10 27.33 5.13
C VAL A 124 19.04 28.44 5.16
N ARG A 125 17.97 28.31 4.40
CA ARG A 125 16.90 29.31 4.29
C ARG A 125 15.52 28.71 3.95
N PRO A 126 14.42 29.41 4.28
CA PRO A 126 13.09 29.04 3.83
C PRO A 126 12.99 28.97 2.30
N ASN A 127 12.06 28.16 1.83
CA ASN A 127 11.79 27.96 0.39
C ASN A 127 12.97 27.39 -0.43
N GLN A 128 14.00 26.88 0.23
CA GLN A 128 15.09 26.18 -0.44
C GLN A 128 14.66 24.75 -0.80
N VAL A 129 14.05 24.04 0.13
CA VAL A 129 13.55 22.68 -0.09
C VAL A 129 12.18 22.52 0.57
N TRP A 130 11.22 22.05 -0.22
CA TRP A 130 9.95 21.55 0.29
C TRP A 130 9.87 20.03 0.11
N GLU A 131 9.35 19.35 1.11
CA GLU A 131 9.02 17.91 1.06
C GLU A 131 7.51 17.72 1.03
N MET A 132 7.01 16.80 0.20
CA MET A 132 5.61 16.39 0.17
C MET A 132 5.50 14.88 0.30
N ASP A 133 4.60 14.43 1.15
CA ASP A 133 4.30 13.01 1.35
C ASP A 133 2.82 12.82 1.69
N ILE A 134 2.37 11.56 1.63
CA ILE A 134 0.99 11.15 1.94
C ILE A 134 1.01 10.10 3.04
N THR A 135 0.17 10.28 4.04
CA THR A 135 -0.01 9.30 5.11
C THR A 135 -1.45 8.82 5.21
N TYR A 136 -1.63 7.61 5.76
CA TYR A 136 -2.94 7.03 6.07
C TYR A 136 -3.37 7.44 7.48
N ILE A 137 -4.64 7.82 7.61
CA ILE A 137 -5.29 8.05 8.89
C ILE A 137 -6.38 6.99 9.05
N PRO A 138 -6.24 6.07 10.02
CA PRO A 138 -7.28 5.09 10.30
C PRO A 138 -8.51 5.78 10.87
N MET A 139 -9.69 5.45 10.34
CA MET A 139 -11.00 5.89 10.79
C MET A 139 -11.77 4.70 11.35
N ARG A 140 -12.87 4.94 12.05
CA ARG A 140 -13.75 3.89 12.54
C ARG A 140 -14.21 2.93 11.43
N HIS A 141 -14.44 3.47 10.23
CA HIS A 141 -14.81 2.72 9.04
C HIS A 141 -13.86 3.09 7.89
N GLY A 142 -12.80 2.28 7.70
CA GLY A 142 -11.82 2.50 6.64
C GLY A 142 -10.69 3.46 7.04
N PHE A 143 -10.29 4.31 6.13
CA PHE A 143 -9.19 5.27 6.33
C PHE A 143 -9.36 6.48 5.40
N MET A 144 -8.66 7.57 5.74
CA MET A 144 -8.50 8.75 4.89
C MET A 144 -7.01 8.93 4.56
N TYR A 145 -6.74 9.65 3.48
CA TYR A 145 -5.39 10.08 3.11
C TYR A 145 -5.19 11.52 3.55
N LEU A 146 -4.06 11.79 4.19
CA LEU A 146 -3.60 13.13 4.50
C LEU A 146 -2.30 13.38 3.72
N ALA A 147 -2.31 14.36 2.83
CA ALA A 147 -1.10 14.88 2.18
C ALA A 147 -0.69 16.19 2.85
N ALA A 148 0.61 16.43 2.97
CA ALA A 148 1.13 17.71 3.43
C ALA A 148 2.43 18.07 2.74
N ILE A 149 2.70 19.38 2.68
CA ILE A 149 3.95 19.96 2.19
C ILE A 149 4.61 20.68 3.37
N ILE A 150 5.86 20.36 3.64
CA ILE A 150 6.66 20.98 4.70
C ILE A 150 7.85 21.73 4.09
N ASP A 151 8.10 22.95 4.55
CA ASP A 151 9.38 23.64 4.32
C ASP A 151 10.45 23.03 5.24
N VAL A 152 11.48 22.47 4.63
CA VAL A 152 12.51 21.71 5.34
C VAL A 152 13.32 22.58 6.30
N PHE A 153 13.56 23.84 6.00
CA PHE A 153 14.32 24.75 6.87
C PHE A 153 13.53 25.14 8.10
N SER A 154 12.34 25.68 7.92
CA SER A 154 11.50 26.22 9.00
C SER A 154 10.61 25.21 9.68
N ARG A 155 10.43 24.01 9.10
CA ARG A 155 9.43 22.98 9.50
C ARG A 155 7.99 23.42 9.34
N ARG A 156 7.74 24.53 8.67
CA ARG A 156 6.41 25.07 8.44
C ARG A 156 5.64 24.19 7.47
N ILE A 157 4.38 23.89 7.80
CA ILE A 157 3.47 23.24 6.86
C ILE A 157 2.96 24.31 5.89
N MET A 158 3.29 24.14 4.62
CA MET A 158 3.02 25.06 3.53
C MET A 158 1.67 24.81 2.87
N GLY A 159 1.26 23.55 2.81
CA GLY A 159 -0.02 23.10 2.26
C GLY A 159 -0.38 21.74 2.82
N TRP A 160 -1.65 21.41 2.80
CA TRP A 160 -2.16 20.10 3.20
C TRP A 160 -3.55 19.86 2.62
N GLY A 161 -3.94 18.59 2.54
CA GLY A 161 -5.27 18.18 2.12
C GLY A 161 -5.66 16.83 2.69
N LEU A 162 -6.96 16.61 2.85
CA LEU A 162 -7.57 15.36 3.30
C LEU A 162 -8.47 14.81 2.19
N SER A 163 -8.32 13.51 1.87
CA SER A 163 -9.10 12.85 0.81
C SER A 163 -9.41 11.39 1.16
N ASN A 164 -10.44 10.84 0.56
CA ASN A 164 -10.73 9.40 0.58
C ASN A 164 -10.13 8.66 -0.62
N THR A 165 -9.56 9.39 -1.59
CA THR A 165 -8.82 8.85 -2.74
C THR A 165 -7.39 9.40 -2.75
N MET A 166 -6.49 8.71 -3.45
CA MET A 166 -5.08 9.09 -3.53
C MET A 166 -4.72 9.39 -5.00
N GLU A 167 -5.35 10.44 -5.53
CA GLU A 167 -5.20 10.86 -6.93
C GLU A 167 -4.06 11.87 -7.10
N ALA A 168 -3.44 11.86 -8.28
CA ALA A 168 -2.34 12.76 -8.59
C ALA A 168 -2.79 14.22 -8.71
N GLU A 169 -3.99 14.43 -9.23
CA GLU A 169 -4.64 15.73 -9.37
C GLU A 169 -4.81 16.42 -8.02
N TRP A 170 -5.26 15.68 -7.01
CA TRP A 170 -5.39 16.19 -5.66
C TRP A 170 -4.04 16.64 -5.06
N CYS A 171 -2.97 15.86 -5.28
CA CYS A 171 -1.62 16.26 -4.86
C CYS A 171 -1.16 17.52 -5.61
N ALA A 172 -1.47 17.63 -6.89
CA ALA A 172 -1.16 18.79 -7.73
C ALA A 172 -1.90 20.06 -7.25
N GLU A 173 -3.17 19.95 -6.88
CA GLU A 173 -3.96 21.05 -6.32
C GLU A 173 -3.34 21.59 -5.02
N ILE A 174 -2.95 20.69 -4.09
CA ILE A 174 -2.30 21.10 -2.83
C ILE A 174 -0.98 21.83 -3.11
N ALA A 175 -0.18 21.34 -4.07
CA ALA A 175 1.08 21.99 -4.45
C ALA A 175 0.83 23.35 -5.09
N MET A 176 -0.16 23.47 -5.98
CA MET A 176 -0.51 24.75 -6.63
C MET A 176 -0.99 25.78 -5.61
N ASP A 177 -1.86 25.40 -4.68
CA ASP A 177 -2.32 26.27 -3.59
C ASP A 177 -1.16 26.79 -2.73
N ALA A 178 -0.21 25.92 -2.40
CA ALA A 178 0.99 26.30 -1.67
C ALA A 178 1.86 27.29 -2.47
N PHE A 179 2.02 27.06 -3.79
CA PHE A 179 2.78 27.97 -4.66
C PHE A 179 2.13 29.34 -4.81
N LEU A 180 0.81 29.39 -4.88
CA LEU A 180 0.08 30.67 -4.96
C LEU A 180 0.24 31.50 -3.68
N ARG A 181 0.32 30.87 -2.51
CA ARG A 181 0.43 31.54 -1.22
C ARG A 181 1.84 31.95 -0.84
N TYR A 182 2.83 31.13 -1.18
CA TYR A 182 4.18 31.25 -0.62
C TYR A 182 5.29 31.33 -1.68
N GLY A 183 4.93 31.26 -2.97
CA GLY A 183 5.89 31.13 -4.06
C GLY A 183 6.38 29.69 -4.23
N ARG A 184 7.31 29.48 -5.17
CA ARG A 184 7.87 28.17 -5.47
C ARG A 184 9.19 27.95 -4.73
N PRO A 185 9.46 26.75 -4.20
CA PRO A 185 10.77 26.41 -3.66
C PRO A 185 11.79 26.21 -4.76
N GLU A 186 13.07 26.13 -4.42
CA GLU A 186 14.13 25.77 -5.37
C GLU A 186 14.13 24.29 -5.69
N ILE A 187 13.88 23.44 -4.67
CA ILE A 187 13.81 21.99 -4.78
C ILE A 187 12.49 21.52 -4.17
N PHE A 188 11.78 20.67 -4.91
CA PHE A 188 10.60 19.96 -4.41
C PHE A 188 10.92 18.48 -4.32
N ASN A 189 10.91 17.92 -3.12
CA ASN A 189 11.25 16.53 -2.84
C ASN A 189 10.01 15.69 -2.55
N THR A 190 9.94 14.49 -3.11
CA THR A 190 8.86 13.52 -2.89
C THR A 190 9.43 12.10 -2.90
N ASP A 191 8.62 11.13 -2.50
CA ASP A 191 8.90 9.73 -2.79
C ASP A 191 8.66 9.39 -4.29
N GLN A 192 8.88 8.12 -4.66
CA GLN A 192 8.64 7.61 -6.02
C GLN A 192 7.23 7.03 -6.18
N GLY A 193 6.24 7.52 -5.43
CA GLY A 193 4.85 7.13 -5.55
C GLY A 193 4.27 7.43 -6.94
N SER A 194 3.27 6.65 -7.36
CA SER A 194 2.62 6.84 -8.66
C SER A 194 1.98 8.22 -8.82
N GLN A 195 1.51 8.81 -7.73
CA GLN A 195 0.93 10.16 -7.68
C GLN A 195 1.97 11.21 -8.06
N PHE A 196 3.18 11.11 -7.47
CA PHE A 196 4.25 12.09 -7.62
C PHE A 196 5.04 11.91 -8.91
N THR A 197 4.96 10.74 -9.55
CA THR A 197 5.59 10.46 -10.85
C THR A 197 4.64 10.66 -12.03
N SER A 198 3.38 11.04 -11.78
CA SER A 198 2.38 11.31 -12.81
C SER A 198 2.71 12.57 -13.62
N GLU A 199 2.28 12.57 -14.87
CA GLU A 199 2.47 13.72 -15.76
C GLU A 199 1.79 14.99 -15.23
N VAL A 200 0.59 14.87 -14.67
CA VAL A 200 -0.17 15.98 -14.08
C VAL A 200 0.60 16.64 -12.94
N PHE A 201 1.11 15.85 -12.01
CA PHE A 201 1.86 16.37 -10.87
C PHE A 201 3.19 17.02 -11.32
N ILE A 202 3.95 16.35 -12.18
CA ILE A 202 5.22 16.87 -12.70
C ILE A 202 5.00 18.19 -13.47
N THR A 203 3.98 18.26 -14.33
CA THR A 203 3.63 19.48 -15.07
C THR A 203 3.30 20.63 -14.13
N THR A 204 2.57 20.36 -13.06
CA THR A 204 2.25 21.36 -12.02
C THR A 204 3.51 21.88 -11.32
N LEU A 205 4.48 21.02 -11.03
CA LEU A 205 5.74 21.44 -10.42
C LEU A 205 6.62 22.26 -11.34
N VAL A 206 6.77 21.85 -12.60
CA VAL A 206 7.67 22.48 -13.57
C VAL A 206 7.05 23.75 -14.15
N GLY A 207 5.73 23.80 -14.29
CA GLY A 207 5.01 24.84 -15.03
C GLY A 207 5.12 24.67 -16.54
N GLU A 208 4.89 25.73 -17.32
CA GLU A 208 4.90 25.69 -18.80
C GLU A 208 6.30 25.64 -19.41
N ASP A 209 7.35 25.97 -18.64
CA ASP A 209 8.74 26.01 -19.13
C ASP A 209 9.51 24.76 -18.71
N PHE A 210 9.30 23.68 -19.46
CA PHE A 210 9.95 22.37 -19.23
C PHE A 210 11.47 22.39 -19.49
N ASP A 211 11.94 23.30 -20.35
CA ASP A 211 13.34 23.34 -20.78
C ASP A 211 14.22 24.07 -19.75
N ASN A 212 13.63 24.98 -18.96
CA ASN A 212 14.35 25.73 -17.92
C ASN A 212 13.51 25.89 -16.65
N PRO A 213 13.16 24.81 -15.95
CA PRO A 213 12.36 24.90 -14.76
C PRO A 213 13.11 25.62 -13.64
N LYS A 214 12.51 26.67 -13.09
CA LYS A 214 13.07 27.36 -11.91
C LYS A 214 13.08 26.47 -10.68
N LEU A 215 12.18 25.48 -10.61
CA LEU A 215 12.05 24.49 -9.55
C LEU A 215 12.72 23.19 -9.99
N LYS A 216 13.57 22.62 -9.13
CA LYS A 216 14.20 21.30 -9.34
C LYS A 216 13.39 20.23 -8.63
N ILE A 217 13.10 19.13 -9.35
CA ILE A 217 12.43 17.96 -8.75
C ILE A 217 13.48 17.01 -8.19
N SER A 218 13.28 16.58 -6.95
CA SER A 218 14.07 15.55 -6.27
C SER A 218 13.16 14.40 -5.87
N MET A 219 13.65 13.17 -6.03
CA MET A 219 12.90 11.99 -5.58
C MET A 219 13.79 11.08 -4.77
N ASP A 220 13.24 10.57 -3.66
CA ASP A 220 13.97 9.68 -2.75
C ASP A 220 14.36 8.36 -3.42
N GLY A 221 15.49 7.83 -2.99
CA GLY A 221 15.95 6.51 -3.41
C GLY A 221 15.15 5.40 -2.73
N ARG A 222 14.91 4.27 -3.43
CA ARG A 222 14.26 3.10 -2.83
C ARG A 222 15.01 2.63 -1.58
N GLY A 223 14.29 2.57 -0.45
CA GLY A 223 14.76 1.93 0.78
C GLY A 223 15.66 2.79 1.68
N ARG A 224 15.67 4.09 1.56
CA ARG A 224 16.41 5.01 2.42
C ARG A 224 15.44 5.77 3.33
N ALA A 225 15.27 5.27 4.55
CA ALA A 225 14.43 5.89 5.59
C ALA A 225 14.95 7.24 6.13
N THR A 226 16.04 7.78 5.56
CA THR A 226 16.66 9.03 6.03
C THR A 226 16.39 10.23 5.14
N ASP A 227 15.71 10.01 4.01
CA ASP A 227 15.60 11.02 2.96
C ASP A 227 14.39 11.96 3.20
N ASP A 228 13.33 11.52 3.93
CA ASP A 228 12.10 12.27 4.26
C ASP A 228 11.88 12.49 5.77
N ILE A 229 12.96 12.64 6.53
CA ILE A 229 12.92 12.66 8.00
C ILE A 229 11.98 13.73 8.58
N TYR A 230 11.81 14.87 7.89
CA TYR A 230 11.07 16.01 8.44
C TYR A 230 9.57 15.83 8.31
N ILE A 231 9.10 15.38 7.18
CA ILE A 231 7.67 15.10 6.99
C ILE A 231 7.24 13.83 7.73
N GLU A 232 8.09 12.78 7.81
CA GLU A 232 7.82 11.59 8.64
C GLU A 232 7.69 11.97 10.12
N ARG A 233 8.54 12.89 10.61
CA ARG A 233 8.45 13.40 11.98
C ARG A 233 7.18 14.21 12.21
N PHE A 234 6.73 14.97 11.22
CA PHE A 234 5.43 15.65 11.27
C PHE A 234 4.29 14.64 11.36
N TRP A 235 4.30 13.58 10.55
CA TRP A 235 3.30 12.50 10.64
C TRP A 235 3.20 11.89 12.02
N ARG A 236 4.35 11.62 12.62
CA ARG A 236 4.37 11.13 14.00
C ARG A 236 3.73 12.15 14.96
N SER A 237 4.10 13.42 14.84
CA SER A 237 3.57 14.46 15.72
C SER A 237 2.05 14.57 15.59
N ILE A 238 1.50 14.79 14.40
CA ILE A 238 0.05 14.97 14.23
C ILE A 238 -0.76 13.73 14.66
N LYS A 239 -0.24 12.52 14.39
CA LYS A 239 -0.92 11.28 14.77
C LYS A 239 -0.98 11.10 16.29
N TYR A 240 0.11 11.34 17.00
CA TYR A 240 0.19 11.10 18.44
C TYR A 240 -0.27 12.29 19.28
N ASP A 241 -0.12 13.51 18.81
CA ASP A 241 -0.48 14.71 19.57
C ASP A 241 -1.96 15.09 19.34
N ASP A 242 -2.62 14.59 18.27
CA ASP A 242 -3.98 14.98 17.90
C ASP A 242 -4.86 13.80 17.48
N ILE A 243 -4.57 13.14 16.34
CA ILE A 243 -5.50 12.21 15.69
C ILE A 243 -5.87 11.03 16.59
N TYR A 244 -4.89 10.39 17.23
CA TYR A 244 -5.12 9.23 18.11
C TYR A 244 -5.73 9.61 19.46
N LEU A 245 -5.60 10.88 19.88
CA LEU A 245 -6.18 11.35 21.13
C LEU A 245 -7.66 11.71 20.96
N ASN A 246 -8.04 12.26 19.81
CA ASN A 246 -9.40 12.76 19.58
C ASN A 246 -10.34 11.72 18.97
N ALA A 247 -9.80 10.66 18.33
CA ALA A 247 -10.57 9.55 17.76
C ALA A 247 -11.77 10.03 16.92
N TYR A 248 -11.53 10.90 15.96
CA TYR A 248 -12.55 11.55 15.10
C TYR A 248 -13.50 10.53 14.47
N GLU A 249 -14.81 10.83 14.51
CA GLU A 249 -15.84 9.90 14.04
C GLU A 249 -15.98 9.93 12.52
N ASP A 250 -15.85 11.09 11.91
CA ASP A 250 -15.99 11.27 10.46
C ASP A 250 -14.91 12.17 9.84
N GLY A 251 -14.93 12.26 8.49
CA GLY A 251 -13.95 13.04 7.74
C GLY A 251 -14.06 14.55 7.92
N VAL A 252 -15.22 15.07 8.30
CA VAL A 252 -15.45 16.52 8.52
C VAL A 252 -14.83 16.93 9.86
N GLU A 253 -15.10 16.16 10.91
CA GLU A 253 -14.47 16.37 12.21
C GLU A 253 -12.94 16.25 12.13
N LEU A 254 -12.46 15.22 11.43
CA LEU A 254 -11.04 15.04 11.19
C LEU A 254 -10.43 16.23 10.45
N TRP A 255 -11.11 16.77 9.43
CA TRP A 255 -10.64 17.94 8.68
C TRP A 255 -10.47 19.16 9.59
N HIS A 256 -11.46 19.46 10.41
CA HIS A 256 -11.40 20.57 11.37
C HIS A 256 -10.32 20.38 12.44
N GLY A 257 -10.13 19.14 12.91
CA GLY A 257 -9.08 18.81 13.85
C GLY A 257 -7.69 19.05 13.25
N ILE A 258 -7.44 18.53 12.04
CA ILE A 258 -6.19 18.73 11.30
C ILE A 258 -5.92 20.20 11.02
N ASP A 259 -6.93 20.97 10.58
CA ASP A 259 -6.78 22.41 10.33
C ASP A 259 -6.34 23.15 11.58
N ASN A 260 -7.02 22.91 12.69
CA ASN A 260 -6.66 23.50 13.99
C ASN A 260 -5.25 23.05 14.44
N TYR A 261 -4.92 21.77 14.30
CA TYR A 261 -3.61 21.26 14.69
C TYR A 261 -2.49 21.90 13.86
N ILE A 262 -2.62 21.98 12.54
CA ILE A 262 -1.62 22.56 11.64
C ILE A 262 -1.45 24.06 11.93
N ARG A 263 -2.54 24.77 12.20
CA ARG A 263 -2.45 26.16 12.63
C ARG A 263 -1.67 26.32 13.93
N ILE A 264 -1.94 25.49 14.95
CA ILE A 264 -1.19 25.48 16.22
C ILE A 264 0.27 25.06 15.99
N TYR A 265 0.51 24.05 15.17
CA TYR A 265 1.84 23.56 14.81
C TYR A 265 2.70 24.67 14.21
N ASN A 266 2.17 25.43 13.27
CA ASN A 266 2.89 26.52 12.62
C ASN A 266 3.12 27.73 13.56
N THR A 267 2.09 28.11 14.34
CA THR A 267 2.06 29.41 15.04
C THR A 267 2.44 29.35 16.54
N LYS A 268 2.30 28.18 17.18
CA LYS A 268 2.44 28.06 18.65
C LYS A 268 3.33 26.95 19.11
N ARG A 269 3.50 25.87 18.32
CA ARG A 269 4.30 24.72 18.71
C ARG A 269 5.77 25.09 18.72
N LEU A 270 6.42 24.90 19.88
CA LEU A 270 7.86 25.12 20.02
C LEU A 270 8.63 23.89 19.55
N HIS A 271 9.64 24.10 18.71
CA HIS A 271 10.48 23.03 18.16
C HIS A 271 11.89 23.09 18.72
N GLN A 272 12.35 22.04 19.39
CA GLN A 272 13.70 21.98 19.94
C GLN A 272 14.77 22.15 18.85
N SER A 273 14.56 21.57 17.67
CA SER A 273 15.47 21.71 16.51
C SER A 273 15.50 23.13 15.91
N LEU A 274 14.62 24.01 16.32
CA LEU A 274 14.55 25.43 15.95
C LEU A 274 14.84 26.36 17.12
N ASP A 275 15.60 25.90 18.11
CA ASP A 275 15.91 26.63 19.33
C ASP A 275 14.65 27.10 20.07
N TYR A 276 13.65 26.22 20.16
CA TYR A 276 12.33 26.47 20.79
C TYR A 276 11.57 27.65 20.15
N ARG A 277 11.82 27.92 18.87
CA ARG A 277 10.98 28.82 18.05
C ARG A 277 9.86 28.06 17.36
N THR A 278 8.82 28.78 16.96
CA THR A 278 7.76 28.23 16.12
C THR A 278 8.19 28.20 14.64
N PRO A 279 7.60 27.32 13.80
CA PRO A 279 7.84 27.32 12.38
C PRO A 279 7.63 28.68 11.70
N ASP A 280 6.56 29.41 12.06
CA ASP A 280 6.27 30.73 11.51
C ASP A 280 7.33 31.77 11.88
N GLU A 281 7.83 31.75 13.11
CA GLU A 281 8.92 32.66 13.52
C GLU A 281 10.21 32.44 12.73
N VAL A 282 10.49 31.18 12.37
CA VAL A 282 11.69 30.85 11.58
C VAL A 282 11.47 31.17 10.10
N TYR A 283 10.27 30.90 9.59
CA TYR A 283 9.93 31.18 8.17
C TYR A 283 9.94 32.67 7.85
N THR A 284 9.36 33.52 8.73
CA THR A 284 9.20 34.97 8.49
C THR A 284 10.42 35.80 8.79
N LYS A 285 11.36 35.35 9.63
CA LYS A 285 12.56 36.13 10.00
C LYS A 285 13.65 36.21 8.92
N VAL A 286 13.54 35.42 7.87
CA VAL A 286 14.57 35.29 6.82
C VAL A 286 14.03 35.75 5.45
N SER A 287 12.75 36.13 5.36
CA SER A 287 12.12 36.67 4.15
C SER A 287 12.26 38.18 4.02
#